data_aa930985b1a80325a731742109de63bb
#
_entry.id   aa930985b1a80325a731742109de63bb
#
_cell.length_a   1.000
_cell.length_b   1.000
_cell.length_c   1.000
_cell.angle_alpha   90.00
_cell.angle_beta   90.00
_cell.angle_gamma   90.00
#
_symmetry.space_group_name_H-M   'P 1'
#
loop_
_entity.id
_entity.type
_entity.pdbx_description
1 polymer ?
#
loop_
_entity_poly.entity_id
_entity_poly.type
_entity_poly.pdbx_seq_one_letter_code
_entity_poly.pdbx_strand_id
1 'polypeptide(L)'
;DRAVLGAAVRSDTKDLTADDDHDVTAQVDITVTALTLDPDGHVTSALADMAEPALTVGADGTVSAPEMVKTKRELGDSYGMRGASSLNKEWYEHSEGWCGYLKGKTRAEVAGIPSDGTDADLAALCTISVTELQKSALAAFEEE
;
A
#
# COMPACT_ATOMS: atom_id res chain seq x y z
N ASP A 1 -17.55 9.16 15.84
CA ASP A 1 -16.37 8.48 15.28
C ASP A 1 -15.21 9.46 15.16
N ARG A 2 -14.01 8.99 15.36
CA ARG A 2 -12.77 9.75 15.21
C ARG A 2 -12.07 9.33 13.91
N ALA A 3 -11.64 10.30 13.09
CA ALA A 3 -10.82 10.04 11.91
C ALA A 3 -9.34 10.08 12.29
N VAL A 4 -8.56 9.12 11.83
CA VAL A 4 -7.12 8.99 12.04
C VAL A 4 -6.41 8.62 10.73
N LEU A 5 -5.17 9.04 10.58
CA LEU A 5 -4.36 8.81 9.40
C LEU A 5 -3.01 8.19 9.76
N GLY A 6 -2.57 7.20 9.02
CA GLY A 6 -1.26 6.59 9.18
C GLY A 6 -0.56 6.39 7.85
N ALA A 7 0.76 6.33 7.89
CA ALA A 7 1.60 6.07 6.72
C ALA A 7 2.69 5.05 7.03
N ALA A 8 3.08 4.31 6.00
CA ALA A 8 4.26 3.46 6.00
C ALA A 8 5.10 3.75 4.75
N VAL A 9 6.41 3.80 4.92
CA VAL A 9 7.36 4.11 3.84
C VAL A 9 8.40 3.00 3.76
N ARG A 10 8.66 2.52 2.55
CA ARG A 10 9.66 1.48 2.29
C ARG A 10 10.50 1.85 1.07
N SER A 11 11.83 1.71 1.16
CA SER A 11 12.70 1.76 -0.03
C SER A 11 12.59 0.46 -0.82
N ASP A 12 12.42 0.56 -2.14
CA ASP A 12 12.37 -0.58 -3.07
C ASP A 12 13.45 -0.46 -4.16
N THR A 13 14.55 0.22 -3.87
CA THR A 13 15.70 0.35 -4.77
C THR A 13 16.52 -0.93 -4.75
N LYS A 14 16.71 -1.56 -5.92
CA LYS A 14 17.39 -2.86 -6.04
C LYS A 14 18.82 -2.75 -6.55
N ASP A 15 19.04 -2.01 -7.62
CA ASP A 15 20.35 -1.75 -8.19
C ASP A 15 20.80 -0.33 -7.87
N LEU A 16 22.05 -0.18 -7.41
CA LEU A 16 22.62 1.11 -7.01
C LEU A 16 23.72 1.59 -7.95
N THR A 17 23.99 0.85 -9.04
CA THR A 17 25.03 1.19 -10.02
C THR A 17 24.43 1.29 -11.41
N ALA A 18 24.47 2.50 -11.97
CA ALA A 18 24.15 2.73 -13.38
C ALA A 18 25.38 2.42 -14.24
N ASP A 19 25.17 1.91 -15.43
CA ASP A 19 26.19 1.68 -16.45
C ASP A 19 25.69 2.07 -17.84
N ASP A 20 26.50 1.81 -18.88
CA ASP A 20 26.19 2.20 -20.26
C ASP A 20 24.95 1.45 -20.83
N ASP A 21 24.57 0.34 -20.21
CA ASP A 21 23.46 -0.52 -20.68
C ASP A 21 22.17 -0.30 -19.89
N HIS A 22 22.24 0.23 -18.65
CA HIS A 22 21.06 0.49 -17.84
C HIS A 22 21.22 1.65 -16.85
N ASP A 23 20.09 2.32 -16.58
CA ASP A 23 19.96 3.31 -15.52
C ASP A 23 19.56 2.66 -14.20
N VAL A 24 19.86 3.31 -13.09
CA VAL A 24 19.33 2.92 -11.76
C VAL A 24 17.98 3.60 -11.52
N THR A 25 17.02 2.84 -11.04
CA THR A 25 15.76 3.37 -10.53
C THR A 25 15.73 3.28 -9.01
N ALA A 26 15.77 4.44 -8.36
CA ALA A 26 15.61 4.55 -6.91
C ALA A 26 14.13 4.79 -6.58
N GLN A 27 13.47 3.79 -6.01
CA GLN A 27 12.04 3.78 -5.73
C GLN A 27 11.76 3.78 -4.23
N VAL A 28 10.72 4.51 -3.85
CA VAL A 28 10.15 4.51 -2.49
C VAL A 28 8.68 4.17 -2.59
N ASP A 29 8.22 3.20 -1.81
CA ASP A 29 6.81 2.87 -1.68
C ASP A 29 6.23 3.63 -0.49
N ILE A 30 5.19 4.43 -0.74
CA ILE A 30 4.47 5.21 0.28
C ILE A 30 3.05 4.69 0.35
N THR A 31 2.68 4.10 1.48
CA THR A 31 1.33 3.60 1.75
C THR A 31 0.68 4.49 2.81
N VAL A 32 -0.53 4.93 2.54
CA VAL A 32 -1.34 5.72 3.48
C VAL A 32 -2.64 5.01 3.78
N THR A 33 -3.07 5.07 5.02
CA THR A 33 -4.36 4.54 5.47
C THR A 33 -5.08 5.59 6.32
N ALA A 34 -6.33 5.88 5.95
CA ALA A 34 -7.26 6.65 6.78
C ALA A 34 -8.27 5.68 7.40
N LEU A 35 -8.51 5.82 8.69
CA LEU A 35 -9.52 5.05 9.43
C LEU A 35 -10.51 6.01 10.10
N THR A 36 -11.75 5.54 10.26
CA THR A 36 -12.64 6.07 11.28
C THR A 36 -12.83 5.03 12.36
N LEU A 37 -12.76 5.47 13.61
CA LEU A 37 -12.87 4.63 14.81
C LEU A 37 -14.08 5.05 15.62
N ASP A 38 -14.82 4.08 16.13
CA ASP A 38 -15.89 4.31 17.10
C ASP A 38 -15.28 4.67 18.50
N PRO A 39 -16.13 5.04 19.49
CA PRO A 39 -15.64 5.36 20.84
C PRO A 39 -14.91 4.20 21.54
N ASP A 40 -15.16 2.96 21.14
CA ASP A 40 -14.54 1.75 21.70
C ASP A 40 -13.25 1.34 20.95
N GLY A 41 -12.89 2.08 19.90
CA GLY A 41 -11.67 1.89 19.11
C GLY A 41 -11.79 0.84 18.01
N HIS A 42 -13.01 0.50 17.57
CA HIS A 42 -13.21 -0.38 16.42
C HIS A 42 -13.25 0.42 15.13
N VAL A 43 -12.69 -0.14 14.07
CA VAL A 43 -12.73 0.45 12.73
C VAL A 43 -14.16 0.48 12.20
N THR A 44 -14.68 1.66 11.89
CA THR A 44 -16.00 1.83 11.26
C THR A 44 -15.89 2.01 9.75
N SER A 45 -14.81 2.64 9.27
CA SER A 45 -14.47 2.68 7.85
C SER A 45 -12.96 2.77 7.65
N ALA A 46 -12.50 2.42 6.46
CA ALA A 46 -11.09 2.49 6.07
C ALA A 46 -10.95 2.84 4.60
N LEU A 47 -9.88 3.56 4.26
CA LEU A 47 -9.41 3.80 2.91
C LEU A 47 -7.88 3.70 2.91
N ALA A 48 -7.32 2.93 1.99
CA ALA A 48 -5.88 2.81 1.82
C ALA A 48 -5.48 3.07 0.38
N ASP A 49 -4.32 3.73 0.19
CA ASP A 49 -3.74 4.02 -1.11
C ASP A 49 -2.22 3.89 -1.07
N MET A 50 -1.59 3.78 -2.23
CA MET A 50 -0.14 3.65 -2.36
C MET A 50 0.37 4.45 -3.55
N ALA A 51 1.51 5.11 -3.36
CA ALA A 51 2.29 5.73 -4.41
C ALA A 51 3.70 5.13 -4.45
N GLU A 52 4.29 5.03 -5.64
CA GLU A 52 5.62 4.47 -5.87
C GLU A 52 6.49 5.50 -6.62
N PRO A 53 6.79 6.67 -6.02
CA PRO A 53 7.66 7.65 -6.67
C PRO A 53 9.07 7.06 -6.89
N ALA A 54 9.64 7.35 -8.06
CA ALA A 54 10.94 6.85 -8.43
C ALA A 54 11.79 7.95 -9.09
N LEU A 55 13.10 7.89 -8.83
CA LEU A 55 14.12 8.68 -9.53
C LEU A 55 14.93 7.76 -10.42
N THR A 56 15.24 8.20 -11.63
CA THR A 56 16.14 7.49 -12.53
C THR A 56 17.50 8.18 -12.54
N VAL A 57 18.56 7.40 -12.36
CA VAL A 57 19.96 7.88 -12.39
C VAL A 57 20.68 7.21 -13.55
N GLY A 58 21.13 8.01 -14.50
CA GLY A 58 21.91 7.56 -15.66
C GLY A 58 23.39 7.35 -15.33
N ALA A 59 24.10 6.63 -16.21
CA ALA A 59 25.54 6.37 -16.07
C ALA A 59 26.39 7.66 -16.02
N ASP A 60 25.91 8.74 -16.61
CA ASP A 60 26.53 10.07 -16.59
C ASP A 60 26.28 10.87 -15.30
N GLY A 61 25.53 10.27 -14.35
CA GLY A 61 25.14 10.91 -13.09
C GLY A 61 23.92 11.82 -13.21
N THR A 62 23.26 11.89 -14.38
CA THR A 62 22.02 12.66 -14.55
C THR A 62 20.90 12.04 -13.75
N VAL A 63 20.25 12.84 -12.91
CA VAL A 63 19.06 12.42 -12.12
C VAL A 63 17.82 13.00 -12.76
N SER A 64 16.84 12.17 -12.99
CA SER A 64 15.51 12.56 -13.50
C SER A 64 14.41 11.98 -12.64
N ALA A 65 13.29 12.72 -12.54
CA ALA A 65 12.10 12.30 -11.85
C ALA A 65 10.89 12.38 -12.78
N PRO A 66 9.84 11.58 -12.59
CA PRO A 66 8.60 11.75 -13.33
C PRO A 66 7.98 13.11 -13.00
N GLU A 67 7.35 13.73 -13.99
CA GLU A 67 6.67 15.03 -13.83
C GLU A 67 5.48 14.93 -12.86
N MET A 68 4.82 13.77 -12.83
CA MET A 68 3.67 13.51 -11.97
C MET A 68 3.65 12.05 -11.54
N VAL A 69 3.41 11.83 -10.25
CA VAL A 69 3.21 10.50 -9.67
C VAL A 69 1.73 10.32 -9.38
N LYS A 70 1.12 9.29 -9.99
CA LYS A 70 -0.24 8.86 -9.67
C LYS A 70 -0.20 7.74 -8.64
N THR A 71 -1.15 7.77 -7.72
CA THR A 71 -1.35 6.66 -6.79
C THR A 71 -1.95 5.46 -7.51
N LYS A 72 -1.88 4.29 -6.89
CA LYS A 72 -2.47 3.07 -7.46
C LYS A 72 -3.99 3.17 -7.61
N ARG A 73 -4.67 3.91 -6.72
CA ARG A 73 -6.10 4.19 -6.86
C ARG A 73 -6.39 5.14 -8.03
N GLU A 74 -5.59 6.17 -8.22
CA GLU A 74 -5.72 7.08 -9.37
C GLU A 74 -5.48 6.37 -10.69
N LEU A 75 -4.57 5.40 -10.74
CA LEU A 75 -4.34 4.56 -11.91
C LEU A 75 -5.54 3.64 -12.20
N GLY A 76 -6.24 3.17 -11.15
CA GLY A 76 -7.40 2.31 -11.30
C GLY A 76 -7.11 1.10 -12.19
N ASP A 77 -7.93 0.88 -13.23
CA ASP A 77 -7.75 -0.21 -14.19
C ASP A 77 -6.48 -0.06 -15.05
N SER A 78 -5.92 1.15 -15.16
CA SER A 78 -4.67 1.40 -15.88
C SER A 78 -3.43 0.84 -15.16
N TYR A 79 -3.55 0.46 -13.89
CA TYR A 79 -2.48 -0.24 -13.18
C TYR A 79 -2.18 -1.60 -13.82
N GLY A 80 -3.22 -2.28 -14.33
CA GLY A 80 -3.07 -3.42 -15.24
C GLY A 80 -2.73 -4.74 -14.57
N MET A 81 -3.11 -4.97 -13.30
CA MET A 81 -2.82 -6.22 -12.62
C MET A 81 -3.94 -7.27 -12.70
N ARG A 82 -5.13 -6.92 -13.19
CA ARG A 82 -6.31 -7.80 -13.19
C ARG A 82 -6.02 -9.17 -13.81
N GLY A 83 -5.34 -9.19 -14.95
CA GLY A 83 -5.01 -10.44 -15.65
C GLY A 83 -4.03 -11.35 -14.92
N ALA A 84 -3.20 -10.80 -14.02
CA ALA A 84 -2.25 -11.56 -13.20
C ALA A 84 -2.81 -11.89 -11.81
N SER A 85 -3.94 -11.30 -11.43
CA SER A 85 -4.59 -11.52 -10.14
C SER A 85 -5.40 -12.82 -10.15
N SER A 86 -5.20 -13.69 -9.18
CA SER A 86 -6.00 -14.91 -9.00
C SER A 86 -7.47 -14.63 -8.71
N LEU A 87 -7.78 -13.45 -8.18
CA LEU A 87 -9.16 -12.98 -7.93
C LEU A 87 -9.73 -12.16 -9.11
N ASN A 88 -8.97 -12.00 -10.21
CA ASN A 88 -9.35 -11.16 -11.34
C ASN A 88 -9.69 -9.71 -10.92
N LYS A 89 -8.86 -9.15 -10.04
CA LYS A 89 -9.02 -7.81 -9.45
C LYS A 89 -7.85 -6.91 -9.78
N GLU A 90 -8.13 -5.61 -9.86
CA GLU A 90 -7.12 -4.57 -9.86
C GLU A 90 -6.63 -4.25 -8.42
N TRP A 91 -5.53 -3.51 -8.31
CA TRP A 91 -4.96 -3.16 -7.01
C TRP A 91 -5.96 -2.45 -6.09
N TYR A 92 -6.72 -1.49 -6.63
CA TYR A 92 -7.70 -0.76 -5.82
C TYR A 92 -8.82 -1.65 -5.28
N GLU A 93 -9.21 -2.69 -6.02
CA GLU A 93 -10.22 -3.66 -5.58
C GLU A 93 -9.68 -4.58 -4.46
N HIS A 94 -8.39 -4.94 -4.53
CA HIS A 94 -7.71 -5.63 -3.42
C HIS A 94 -7.61 -4.74 -2.18
N SER A 95 -7.26 -3.46 -2.36
CA SER A 95 -7.23 -2.48 -1.28
C SER A 95 -8.60 -2.28 -0.63
N GLU A 96 -9.67 -2.25 -1.42
CA GLU A 96 -11.06 -2.22 -0.91
C GLU A 96 -11.40 -3.48 -0.12
N GLY A 97 -10.97 -4.65 -0.58
CA GLY A 97 -11.11 -5.92 0.14
C GLY A 97 -10.40 -5.89 1.50
N TRP A 98 -9.17 -5.40 1.54
CA TRP A 98 -8.42 -5.17 2.78
C TRP A 98 -9.16 -4.21 3.72
N CYS A 99 -9.57 -3.04 3.22
CA CYS A 99 -10.28 -2.03 4.00
C CYS A 99 -11.61 -2.56 4.56
N GLY A 100 -12.34 -3.34 3.77
CA GLY A 100 -13.56 -4.02 4.22
C GLY A 100 -13.31 -5.03 5.33
N TYR A 101 -12.19 -5.77 5.23
CA TYR A 101 -11.77 -6.76 6.23
C TYR A 101 -11.40 -6.12 7.59
N LEU A 102 -10.94 -4.86 7.60
CA LEU A 102 -10.63 -4.13 8.83
C LEU A 102 -11.85 -3.73 9.64
N LYS A 103 -13.04 -3.63 9.03
CA LYS A 103 -14.24 -3.15 9.72
C LYS A 103 -14.58 -4.00 10.93
N GLY A 104 -14.89 -3.34 12.04
CA GLY A 104 -15.21 -3.95 13.32
C GLY A 104 -13.99 -4.42 14.12
N LYS A 105 -12.78 -4.30 13.59
CA LYS A 105 -11.57 -4.74 14.29
C LYS A 105 -10.97 -3.62 15.15
N THR A 106 -10.39 -4.03 16.26
CA THR A 106 -9.56 -3.21 17.13
C THR A 106 -8.11 -3.17 16.62
N ARG A 107 -7.28 -2.28 17.18
CA ARG A 107 -5.85 -2.24 16.90
C ARG A 107 -5.15 -3.59 17.11
N ALA A 108 -5.46 -4.27 18.21
CA ALA A 108 -4.85 -5.57 18.54
C ALA A 108 -5.21 -6.65 17.52
N GLU A 109 -6.46 -6.66 17.05
CA GLU A 109 -6.91 -7.59 16.01
C GLU A 109 -6.27 -7.29 14.66
N VAL A 110 -6.12 -6.02 14.29
CA VAL A 110 -5.40 -5.61 13.07
C VAL A 110 -3.92 -6.02 13.15
N ALA A 111 -3.27 -5.84 14.30
CA ALA A 111 -1.89 -6.27 14.52
C ALA A 111 -1.71 -7.80 14.44
N GLY A 112 -2.74 -8.56 14.79
CA GLY A 112 -2.76 -10.02 14.75
C GLY A 112 -3.05 -10.63 13.37
N ILE A 113 -3.38 -9.84 12.35
CA ILE A 113 -3.64 -10.34 11.00
C ILE A 113 -2.32 -10.89 10.41
N PRO A 114 -2.28 -12.18 9.99
CA PRO A 114 -1.08 -12.71 9.33
C PRO A 114 -0.89 -12.09 7.95
N SER A 115 0.35 -11.69 7.64
CA SER A 115 0.71 -11.08 6.36
C SER A 115 1.19 -12.09 5.29
N ASP A 116 1.20 -13.37 5.64
CA ASP A 116 1.72 -14.48 4.81
C ASP A 116 0.66 -15.15 3.91
N GLY A 117 -0.57 -14.63 3.88
CA GLY A 117 -1.68 -15.17 3.08
C GLY A 117 -2.37 -16.38 3.69
N THR A 118 -2.08 -16.75 4.95
CA THR A 118 -2.68 -17.92 5.62
C THR A 118 -4.10 -17.68 6.14
N ASP A 119 -4.53 -16.42 6.24
CA ASP A 119 -5.91 -16.07 6.58
C ASP A 119 -6.81 -16.25 5.35
N ALA A 120 -7.64 -17.30 5.36
CA ALA A 120 -8.50 -17.67 4.24
C ALA A 120 -9.59 -16.61 3.94
N ASP A 121 -10.12 -15.95 4.96
CA ASP A 121 -11.16 -14.92 4.80
C ASP A 121 -10.57 -13.68 4.15
N LEU A 122 -9.36 -13.28 4.56
CA LEU A 122 -8.63 -12.18 3.91
C LEU A 122 -8.22 -12.55 2.47
N ALA A 123 -7.69 -13.74 2.25
CA ALA A 123 -7.26 -14.21 0.93
C ALA A 123 -8.41 -14.25 -0.10
N ALA A 124 -9.65 -14.46 0.35
CA ALA A 124 -10.82 -14.38 -0.51
C ALA A 124 -11.15 -12.94 -0.98
N LEU A 125 -10.64 -11.92 -0.30
CA LEU A 125 -10.91 -10.50 -0.56
C LEU A 125 -9.71 -9.78 -1.18
N CYS A 126 -8.49 -10.18 -0.79
CA CYS A 126 -7.26 -9.49 -1.10
C CYS A 126 -6.10 -10.48 -1.14
N THR A 127 -5.39 -10.55 -2.27
CA THR A 127 -4.23 -11.43 -2.45
C THR A 127 -2.92 -10.66 -2.67
N ILE A 128 -2.95 -9.32 -2.69
CA ILE A 128 -1.73 -8.51 -2.65
C ILE A 128 -1.08 -8.59 -1.27
N SER A 129 0.22 -8.29 -1.20
CA SER A 129 0.90 -8.18 0.10
C SER A 129 0.24 -7.09 0.95
N VAL A 130 -0.14 -7.44 2.17
CA VAL A 130 -0.78 -6.50 3.13
C VAL A 130 0.21 -5.92 4.14
N THR A 131 1.50 -6.25 4.06
CA THR A 131 2.51 -5.84 5.04
C THR A 131 2.55 -4.31 5.22
N GLU A 132 2.68 -3.55 4.13
CA GLU A 132 2.73 -2.08 4.21
C GLU A 132 1.35 -1.48 4.50
N LEU A 133 0.28 -2.08 3.99
CA LEU A 133 -1.10 -1.70 4.31
C LEU A 133 -1.38 -1.85 5.81
N GLN A 134 -0.94 -2.95 6.42
CA GLN A 134 -1.09 -3.20 7.84
C GLN A 134 -0.27 -2.22 8.68
N LYS A 135 0.99 -1.95 8.30
CA LYS A 135 1.84 -0.95 8.96
C LYS A 135 1.21 0.43 8.96
N SER A 136 0.69 0.88 7.82
CA SER A 136 0.05 2.19 7.71
C SER A 136 -1.25 2.26 8.53
N ALA A 137 -2.03 1.17 8.56
CA ALA A 137 -3.23 1.08 9.39
C ALA A 137 -2.89 1.13 10.88
N LEU A 138 -1.86 0.40 11.33
CA LEU A 138 -1.40 0.43 12.74
C LEU A 138 -0.88 1.80 13.12
N ALA A 139 -0.15 2.49 12.24
CA ALA A 139 0.29 3.87 12.46
C ALA A 139 -0.90 4.83 12.63
N ALA A 140 -2.01 4.61 11.90
CA ALA A 140 -3.21 5.42 12.05
C ALA A 140 -3.84 5.31 13.46
N PHE A 141 -3.80 4.13 14.08
CA PHE A 141 -4.29 3.94 15.44
C PHE A 141 -3.45 4.68 16.50
N GLU A 142 -2.20 5.04 16.17
CA GLU A 142 -1.27 5.74 17.08
C GLU A 142 -1.40 7.27 17.00
N GLU A 143 -2.18 7.79 16.04
CA GLU A 143 -2.43 9.22 15.91
C GLU A 143 -3.35 9.68 17.04
N GLU A 144 -2.85 10.63 17.88
CA GLU A 144 -3.59 11.24 18.98
C GLU A 144 -4.29 12.56 18.56
#